data_b7e27658d1c7db36a0602c20dc1228ab
#
_entry.id   b7e27658d1c7db36a0602c20dc1228ab
#
_cell.length_a   1.000
_cell.length_b   1.000
_cell.length_c   1.000
_cell.angle_alpha   90.00
_cell.angle_beta   90.00
_cell.angle_gamma   90.00
#
_symmetry.space_group_name_H-M   'P 1'
#
loop_
_entity.id
_entity.type
_entity.pdbx_description
1 polymer ?
#
loop_
_entity_poly.entity_id
_entity_poly.type
_entity_poly.pdbx_seq_one_letter_code
_entity_poly.pdbx_strand_id
1 'polypeptide(L)'
;MVGYSSLYWQYSDPRDARPWVPPSLAAELASADYAANRDPALQSVLDYKPQPPLEDLMLEVLLKENVEAAIKRYREFKADPLNAYANTQWSLRLVGRRLINSHKRFDDAIEIFKLNVAEHPRSDESLLLLADAYQRAGKIDLAVKNYEASLQLNPQNWEAFDALRSLRAKAEGAANQRP
;
A
#
# COMPACT_ATOMS: atom_id res chain seq x y z
N MET A 1 4.69 42.95 12.57
CA MET A 1 5.42 42.35 11.44
C MET A 1 4.89 40.94 11.27
N VAL A 2 4.20 40.62 10.18
CA VAL A 2 3.71 39.26 9.92
C VAL A 2 4.84 38.55 9.17
N GLY A 3 5.44 37.55 9.82
CA GLY A 3 6.46 36.73 9.22
C GLY A 3 5.84 35.68 8.31
N TYR A 4 6.21 35.65 7.05
CA TYR A 4 5.85 34.57 6.13
C TYR A 4 6.93 33.51 6.17
N SER A 5 6.54 32.23 6.33
CA SER A 5 7.47 31.12 6.12
C SER A 5 7.71 30.99 4.63
N SER A 6 8.98 31.08 4.21
CA SER A 6 9.40 30.79 2.83
C SER A 6 9.59 29.29 2.58
N LEU A 7 9.39 28.45 3.62
CA LEU A 7 9.50 27.01 3.49
C LEU A 7 8.15 26.42 3.08
N TYR A 8 8.12 25.75 1.96
CA TYR A 8 6.99 24.95 1.51
C TYR A 8 7.13 23.55 2.12
N TRP A 9 6.19 23.20 2.98
CA TRP A 9 6.13 21.87 3.59
C TRP A 9 5.02 21.07 2.88
N GLN A 10 5.43 20.04 2.12
CA GLN A 10 4.50 19.13 1.48
C GLN A 10 4.46 17.82 2.26
N TYR A 11 3.34 17.57 2.93
CA TYR A 11 3.08 16.32 3.67
C TYR A 11 2.34 15.27 2.83
N SER A 12 2.01 15.61 1.57
CA SER A 12 1.32 14.76 0.61
C SER A 12 2.30 14.22 -0.43
N ASP A 13 1.77 13.46 -1.39
CA ASP A 13 2.54 12.97 -2.55
C ASP A 13 3.26 14.13 -3.25
N PRO A 14 4.58 14.03 -3.51
CA PRO A 14 5.35 15.08 -4.19
C PRO A 14 4.83 15.48 -5.58
N ARG A 15 4.00 14.63 -6.21
CA ARG A 15 3.35 14.90 -7.51
C ARG A 15 2.10 15.74 -7.36
N ASP A 16 1.59 15.93 -6.13
CA ASP A 16 0.41 16.75 -5.87
C ASP A 16 0.76 18.23 -5.99
N ALA A 17 0.55 18.77 -7.19
CA ALA A 17 0.77 20.17 -7.51
C ALA A 17 -0.48 21.04 -7.33
N ARG A 18 -1.53 20.54 -6.70
CA ARG A 18 -2.75 21.32 -6.46
C ARG A 18 -2.44 22.52 -5.57
N PRO A 19 -2.93 23.72 -5.92
CA PRO A 19 -2.70 24.93 -5.12
C PRO A 19 -3.43 24.88 -3.76
N TRP A 20 -4.43 24.02 -3.63
CA TRP A 20 -5.18 23.77 -2.40
C TRP A 20 -5.82 22.38 -2.45
N VAL A 21 -6.04 21.78 -1.31
CA VAL A 21 -6.76 20.51 -1.17
C VAL A 21 -8.23 20.86 -0.86
N PRO A 22 -9.18 20.45 -1.73
CA PRO A 22 -10.58 20.68 -1.46
C PRO A 22 -11.02 19.93 -0.20
N PRO A 23 -11.99 20.46 0.56
CA PRO A 23 -12.53 19.74 1.71
C PRO A 23 -13.17 18.42 1.26
N SER A 24 -12.91 17.35 2.01
CA SER A 24 -13.51 16.03 1.75
C SER A 24 -15.04 16.04 1.96
N LEU A 25 -15.52 16.97 2.78
CA LEU A 25 -16.94 17.23 3.02
C LEU A 25 -17.23 18.66 2.58
N ALA A 26 -17.89 18.82 1.44
CA ALA A 26 -18.37 20.12 1.01
C ALA A 26 -19.72 20.40 1.66
N ALA A 27 -19.85 21.57 2.30
CA ALA A 27 -21.12 22.07 2.83
C ALA A 27 -21.31 23.50 2.33
N GLU A 28 -22.39 23.74 1.59
CA GLU A 28 -22.75 25.05 1.16
C GLU A 28 -23.53 25.75 2.29
N LEU A 29 -23.14 27.00 2.58
CA LEU A 29 -23.79 27.85 3.55
C LEU A 29 -24.67 28.87 2.81
N ALA A 30 -25.98 28.81 3.06
CA ALA A 30 -26.90 29.80 2.57
C ALA A 30 -27.22 30.85 3.66
N SER A 31 -27.60 32.06 3.25
CA SER A 31 -28.05 33.11 4.18
C SER A 31 -29.26 32.68 5.01
N ALA A 32 -30.11 31.79 4.48
CA ALA A 32 -31.22 31.21 5.20
C ALA A 32 -30.79 30.29 6.34
N ASP A 33 -29.66 29.59 6.20
CA ASP A 33 -29.10 28.73 7.26
C ASP A 33 -28.59 29.58 8.43
N TYR A 34 -27.89 30.67 8.10
CA TYR A 34 -27.46 31.65 9.09
C TYR A 34 -28.63 32.25 9.84
N ALA A 35 -29.67 32.69 9.12
CA ALA A 35 -30.90 33.27 9.72
C ALA A 35 -31.64 32.26 10.62
N ALA A 36 -31.56 30.98 10.29
CA ALA A 36 -32.16 29.89 11.06
C ALA A 36 -31.22 29.31 12.16
N ASN A 37 -30.05 29.92 12.37
CA ASN A 37 -29.03 29.44 13.29
C ASN A 37 -28.66 27.95 13.05
N ARG A 38 -28.58 27.58 11.78
CA ARG A 38 -28.15 26.25 11.35
C ARG A 38 -26.70 26.30 10.84
N ASP A 39 -25.93 25.28 11.14
CA ASP A 39 -24.57 25.09 10.63
C ASP A 39 -24.49 23.83 9.79
N PRO A 40 -24.70 23.92 8.45
CA PRO A 40 -24.57 22.75 7.57
C PRO A 40 -23.18 22.13 7.57
N ALA A 41 -22.13 22.91 7.79
CA ALA A 41 -20.76 22.38 7.86
C ALA A 41 -20.58 21.50 9.12
N LEU A 42 -21.04 21.99 10.26
CA LEU A 42 -21.04 21.17 11.50
C LEU A 42 -21.89 19.92 11.32
N GLN A 43 -23.08 20.05 10.73
CA GLN A 43 -23.96 18.90 10.49
C GLN A 43 -23.30 17.87 9.58
N SER A 44 -22.64 18.30 8.51
CA SER A 44 -21.89 17.40 7.63
C SER A 44 -20.76 16.64 8.37
N VAL A 45 -20.09 17.28 9.32
CA VAL A 45 -19.08 16.63 10.16
C VAL A 45 -19.72 15.64 11.14
N LEU A 46 -20.84 15.99 11.75
CA LEU A 46 -21.53 15.12 12.71
C LEU A 46 -22.13 13.87 12.03
N ASP A 47 -22.60 14.03 10.78
CA ASP A 47 -23.16 12.94 9.98
C ASP A 47 -22.09 12.10 9.26
N TYR A 48 -20.84 12.57 9.25
CA TYR A 48 -19.76 11.91 8.56
C TYR A 48 -19.46 10.53 9.14
N LYS A 49 -19.54 9.53 8.27
CA LYS A 49 -19.09 8.17 8.57
C LYS A 49 -17.80 7.91 7.81
N PRO A 50 -16.66 7.86 8.50
CA PRO A 50 -15.39 7.59 7.83
C PRO A 50 -15.45 6.27 7.08
N GLN A 51 -15.01 6.28 5.84
CA GLN A 51 -14.85 5.04 5.09
C GLN A 51 -13.71 4.23 5.71
N PRO A 52 -13.86 2.90 5.80
CA PRO A 52 -12.75 2.06 6.22
C PRO A 52 -11.51 2.27 5.33
N PRO A 53 -10.31 2.15 5.89
CA PRO A 53 -9.07 2.20 5.11
C PRO A 53 -9.08 1.20 3.96
N LEU A 54 -8.38 1.53 2.85
CA LEU A 54 -8.34 0.68 1.66
C LEU A 54 -7.91 -0.76 1.98
N GLU A 55 -6.92 -0.91 2.85
CA GLU A 55 -6.41 -2.22 3.29
C GLU A 55 -7.47 -3.07 4.00
N ASP A 56 -8.35 -2.46 4.77
CA ASP A 56 -9.42 -3.17 5.46
C ASP A 56 -10.52 -3.58 4.47
N LEU A 57 -10.91 -2.68 3.56
CA LEU A 57 -11.84 -2.98 2.48
C LEU A 57 -11.34 -4.11 1.57
N MET A 58 -10.08 -4.06 1.17
CA MET A 58 -9.48 -5.10 0.34
C MET A 58 -9.43 -6.44 1.06
N LEU A 59 -8.99 -6.43 2.32
CA LEU A 59 -8.87 -7.67 3.09
C LEU A 59 -10.25 -8.30 3.35
N GLU A 60 -11.25 -7.48 3.67
CA GLU A 60 -12.63 -7.96 3.86
C GLU A 60 -13.16 -8.67 2.62
N VAL A 61 -13.04 -8.03 1.44
CA VAL A 61 -13.46 -8.59 0.16
C VAL A 61 -12.68 -9.87 -0.17
N LEU A 62 -11.36 -9.86 0.02
CA LEU A 62 -10.50 -11.01 -0.24
C LEU A 62 -10.86 -12.22 0.62
N LEU A 63 -11.18 -12.01 1.89
CA LEU A 63 -11.53 -13.09 2.82
C LEU A 63 -12.94 -13.64 2.58
N LYS A 64 -13.88 -12.79 2.12
CA LYS A 64 -15.26 -13.20 1.80
C LYS A 64 -15.39 -13.83 0.42
N GLU A 65 -14.59 -13.39 -0.53
CA GLU A 65 -14.67 -13.81 -1.91
C GLU A 65 -13.33 -14.42 -2.36
N ASN A 66 -12.46 -13.59 -2.98
CA ASN A 66 -11.16 -14.00 -3.51
C ASN A 66 -10.23 -12.80 -3.74
N VAL A 67 -8.99 -13.07 -4.20
CA VAL A 67 -7.99 -12.05 -4.45
C VAL A 67 -8.34 -11.17 -5.65
N GLU A 68 -9.00 -11.71 -6.67
CA GLU A 68 -9.42 -10.99 -7.86
C GLU A 68 -10.45 -9.91 -7.52
N ALA A 69 -11.40 -10.21 -6.65
CA ALA A 69 -12.39 -9.26 -6.16
C ALA A 69 -11.72 -8.12 -5.36
N ALA A 70 -10.73 -8.43 -4.53
CA ALA A 70 -9.96 -7.43 -3.81
C ALA A 70 -9.14 -6.53 -4.76
N ILE A 71 -8.53 -7.09 -5.80
CA ILE A 71 -7.82 -6.31 -6.84
C ILE A 71 -8.79 -5.42 -7.62
N LYS A 72 -9.99 -5.91 -7.91
CA LYS A 72 -11.05 -5.09 -8.52
C LYS A 72 -11.40 -3.90 -7.61
N ARG A 73 -11.60 -4.14 -6.31
CA ARG A 73 -11.87 -3.10 -5.33
C ARG A 73 -10.77 -2.05 -5.25
N TYR A 74 -9.50 -2.49 -5.30
CA TYR A 74 -8.34 -1.60 -5.40
C TYR A 74 -8.41 -0.68 -6.65
N ARG A 75 -8.74 -1.26 -7.81
CA ARG A 75 -8.85 -0.48 -9.07
C ARG A 75 -9.97 0.54 -9.01
N GLU A 76 -11.12 0.18 -8.43
CA GLU A 76 -12.24 1.10 -8.19
C GLU A 76 -11.82 2.27 -7.29
N PHE A 77 -11.11 1.97 -6.20
CA PHE A 77 -10.56 3.00 -5.32
C PHE A 77 -9.62 3.95 -6.04
N LYS A 78 -8.72 3.42 -6.88
CA LYS A 78 -7.78 4.25 -7.66
C LYS A 78 -8.43 5.06 -8.77
N ALA A 79 -9.57 4.62 -9.28
CA ALA A 79 -10.32 5.34 -10.32
C ALA A 79 -11.02 6.59 -9.77
N ASP A 80 -11.25 6.67 -8.47
CA ASP A 80 -11.81 7.85 -7.82
C ASP A 80 -10.77 8.98 -7.77
N PRO A 81 -11.04 10.15 -8.38
CA PRO A 81 -10.13 11.30 -8.36
C PRO A 81 -9.75 11.77 -6.94
N LEU A 82 -10.61 11.57 -5.95
CA LEU A 82 -10.33 11.92 -4.55
C LEU A 82 -9.16 11.11 -3.99
N ASN A 83 -8.93 9.92 -4.52
CA ASN A 83 -7.88 9.00 -4.09
C ASN A 83 -6.59 9.07 -4.95
N ALA A 84 -6.49 10.05 -5.87
CA ALA A 84 -5.38 10.14 -6.83
C ALA A 84 -3.99 10.16 -6.16
N TYR A 85 -3.90 10.70 -4.94
CA TYR A 85 -2.66 10.83 -4.17
C TYR A 85 -2.62 9.94 -2.92
N ALA A 86 -3.52 8.96 -2.82
CA ALA A 86 -3.50 8.00 -1.71
C ALA A 86 -2.24 7.13 -1.75
N ASN A 87 -1.65 6.86 -0.59
CA ASN A 87 -0.50 5.96 -0.49
C ASN A 87 -0.93 4.50 -0.59
N THR A 88 -1.21 4.07 -1.82
CA THR A 88 -1.67 2.71 -2.09
C THR A 88 -0.58 1.65 -1.93
N GLN A 89 0.71 2.03 -2.03
CA GLN A 89 1.83 1.14 -1.74
C GLN A 89 1.76 0.61 -0.30
N TRP A 90 1.50 1.52 0.64
CA TRP A 90 1.34 1.18 2.05
C TRP A 90 0.16 0.23 2.28
N SER A 91 -1.00 0.51 1.69
CA SER A 91 -2.19 -0.33 1.84
C SER A 91 -1.97 -1.73 1.28
N LEU A 92 -1.38 -1.88 0.07
CA LEU A 92 -1.04 -3.17 -0.51
C LEU A 92 -0.04 -3.96 0.35
N ARG A 93 0.96 -3.27 0.91
CA ARG A 93 1.90 -3.86 1.87
C ARG A 93 1.18 -4.43 3.09
N LEU A 94 0.26 -3.67 3.70
CA LEU A 94 -0.47 -4.11 4.88
C LEU A 94 -1.35 -5.32 4.57
N VAL A 95 -2.09 -5.32 3.45
CA VAL A 95 -2.91 -6.46 3.02
C VAL A 95 -2.05 -7.71 2.87
N GLY A 96 -0.97 -7.64 2.10
CA GLY A 96 -0.08 -8.78 1.87
C GLY A 96 0.53 -9.32 3.16
N ARG A 97 0.98 -8.44 4.06
CA ARG A 97 1.53 -8.86 5.36
C ARG A 97 0.49 -9.52 6.26
N ARG A 98 -0.75 -9.02 6.29
CA ARG A 98 -1.85 -9.66 7.04
C ARG A 98 -2.18 -11.04 6.48
N LEU A 99 -2.19 -11.20 5.16
CA LEU A 99 -2.39 -12.50 4.51
C LEU A 99 -1.32 -13.52 4.91
N ILE A 100 -0.06 -13.12 4.93
CA ILE A 100 1.06 -14.01 5.34
C ILE A 100 0.98 -14.31 6.84
N ASN A 101 0.91 -13.30 7.68
CA ASN A 101 1.14 -13.47 9.12
C ASN A 101 -0.08 -14.04 9.84
N SER A 102 -1.28 -13.53 9.50
CA SER A 102 -2.52 -13.88 10.21
C SER A 102 -3.30 -14.99 9.54
N HIS A 103 -3.31 -15.02 8.19
CA HIS A 103 -4.18 -15.94 7.45
C HIS A 103 -3.43 -17.10 6.78
N LYS A 104 -2.09 -17.05 6.68
CA LYS A 104 -1.24 -18.06 6.01
C LYS A 104 -1.63 -18.29 4.53
N ARG A 105 -2.23 -17.28 3.90
CA ARG A 105 -2.67 -17.29 2.50
C ARG A 105 -1.54 -16.76 1.60
N PHE A 106 -0.50 -17.57 1.40
CA PHE A 106 0.73 -17.14 0.72
C PHE A 106 0.50 -16.83 -0.76
N ASP A 107 -0.30 -17.64 -1.46
CA ASP A 107 -0.57 -17.40 -2.88
C ASP A 107 -1.35 -16.10 -3.12
N ASP A 108 -2.32 -15.78 -2.28
CA ASP A 108 -3.03 -14.50 -2.36
C ASP A 108 -2.11 -13.32 -2.04
N ALA A 109 -1.23 -13.47 -1.05
CA ALA A 109 -0.24 -12.45 -0.73
C ALA A 109 0.70 -12.20 -1.92
N ILE A 110 1.10 -13.23 -2.65
CA ILE A 110 1.89 -13.13 -3.88
C ILE A 110 1.14 -12.27 -4.91
N GLU A 111 -0.15 -12.51 -5.15
CA GLU A 111 -0.92 -11.71 -6.12
C GLU A 111 -1.05 -10.24 -5.70
N ILE A 112 -1.27 -9.97 -4.40
CA ILE A 112 -1.27 -8.59 -3.87
C ILE A 112 0.11 -7.92 -4.04
N PHE A 113 1.21 -8.63 -3.76
CA PHE A 113 2.54 -8.04 -3.93
C PHE A 113 2.97 -7.92 -5.40
N LYS A 114 2.49 -8.79 -6.30
CA LYS A 114 2.62 -8.58 -7.76
C LYS A 114 1.94 -7.28 -8.19
N LEU A 115 0.72 -7.03 -7.70
CA LEU A 115 0.04 -5.77 -7.94
C LEU A 115 0.87 -4.59 -7.40
N ASN A 116 1.43 -4.70 -6.19
CA ASN A 116 2.26 -3.66 -5.60
C ASN A 116 3.50 -3.35 -6.46
N VAL A 117 4.19 -4.38 -6.97
CA VAL A 117 5.34 -4.21 -7.89
C VAL A 117 4.91 -3.56 -9.21
N ALA A 118 3.76 -3.94 -9.77
CA ALA A 118 3.25 -3.37 -11.02
C ALA A 118 2.89 -1.88 -10.88
N GLU A 119 2.31 -1.49 -9.74
CA GLU A 119 1.93 -0.11 -9.44
C GLU A 119 3.15 0.76 -9.03
N HIS A 120 4.17 0.14 -8.43
CA HIS A 120 5.35 0.81 -7.89
C HIS A 120 6.66 0.15 -8.38
N PRO A 121 6.96 0.17 -9.70
CA PRO A 121 8.04 -0.61 -10.30
C PRO A 121 9.46 -0.16 -9.89
N ARG A 122 9.59 1.00 -9.26
CA ARG A 122 10.87 1.53 -8.75
C ARG A 122 11.03 1.34 -7.23
N SER A 123 10.15 0.58 -6.59
CA SER A 123 10.23 0.31 -5.16
C SER A 123 10.97 -1.00 -4.93
N ASP A 124 12.17 -0.90 -4.36
CA ASP A 124 12.93 -2.06 -3.87
C ASP A 124 12.18 -2.79 -2.75
N GLU A 125 11.44 -2.07 -1.91
CA GLU A 125 10.60 -2.65 -0.87
C GLU A 125 9.47 -3.51 -1.45
N SER A 126 8.83 -3.09 -2.56
CA SER A 126 7.78 -3.90 -3.19
C SER A 126 8.33 -5.24 -3.70
N LEU A 127 9.52 -5.23 -4.28
CA LEU A 127 10.22 -6.44 -4.72
C LEU A 127 10.66 -7.32 -3.54
N LEU A 128 11.17 -6.71 -2.47
CA LEU A 128 11.53 -7.41 -1.23
C LEU A 128 10.33 -8.17 -0.65
N LEU A 129 9.18 -7.51 -0.55
CA LEU A 129 7.96 -8.11 -0.01
C LEU A 129 7.44 -9.26 -0.89
N LEU A 130 7.52 -9.11 -2.21
CA LEU A 130 7.17 -10.18 -3.15
C LEU A 130 8.12 -11.37 -3.01
N ALA A 131 9.42 -11.12 -2.82
CA ALA A 131 10.41 -12.15 -2.59
C ALA A 131 10.15 -12.92 -1.28
N ASP A 132 9.86 -12.22 -0.18
CA ASP A 132 9.49 -12.86 1.11
C ASP A 132 8.24 -13.74 0.96
N ALA A 133 7.22 -13.26 0.23
CA ALA A 133 6.02 -14.05 -0.03
C ALA A 133 6.33 -15.33 -0.82
N TYR A 134 7.15 -15.24 -1.87
CA TYR A 134 7.60 -16.41 -2.62
C TYR A 134 8.41 -17.38 -1.76
N GLN A 135 9.31 -16.88 -0.93
CA GLN A 135 10.10 -17.71 -0.02
C GLN A 135 9.20 -18.47 0.96
N ARG A 136 8.21 -17.82 1.54
CA ARG A 136 7.24 -18.45 2.47
C ARG A 136 6.32 -19.45 1.78
N ALA A 137 6.04 -19.24 0.49
CA ALA A 137 5.32 -20.20 -0.34
C ALA A 137 6.19 -21.35 -0.85
N GLY A 138 7.49 -21.40 -0.51
CA GLY A 138 8.43 -22.42 -0.98
C GLY A 138 8.90 -22.25 -2.43
N LYS A 139 8.56 -21.14 -3.08
CA LYS A 139 8.92 -20.83 -4.48
C LYS A 139 10.29 -20.14 -4.53
N ILE A 140 11.34 -20.89 -4.16
CA ILE A 140 12.68 -20.35 -3.85
C ILE A 140 13.32 -19.62 -5.04
N ASP A 141 13.24 -20.16 -6.26
CA ASP A 141 13.84 -19.53 -7.44
C ASP A 141 13.24 -18.15 -7.73
N LEU A 142 11.91 -18.00 -7.54
CA LEU A 142 11.22 -16.73 -7.69
C LEU A 142 11.59 -15.76 -6.56
N ALA A 143 11.78 -16.25 -5.34
CA ALA A 143 12.25 -15.43 -4.23
C ALA A 143 13.65 -14.87 -4.51
N VAL A 144 14.60 -15.71 -4.92
CA VAL A 144 15.96 -15.28 -5.27
C VAL A 144 15.95 -14.20 -6.34
N LYS A 145 15.21 -14.41 -7.44
CA LYS A 145 15.08 -13.44 -8.53
C LYS A 145 14.58 -12.07 -8.06
N ASN A 146 13.60 -12.06 -7.18
CA ASN A 146 13.00 -10.80 -6.70
C ASN A 146 13.87 -10.12 -5.64
N TYR A 147 14.60 -10.87 -4.78
CA TYR A 147 15.61 -10.28 -3.91
C TYR A 147 16.76 -9.64 -4.70
N GLU A 148 17.24 -10.31 -5.75
CA GLU A 148 18.26 -9.75 -6.63
C GLU A 148 17.78 -8.48 -7.33
N ALA A 149 16.54 -8.46 -7.82
CA ALA A 149 15.94 -7.27 -8.41
C ALA A 149 15.77 -6.12 -7.39
N SER A 150 15.43 -6.42 -6.14
CA SER A 150 15.40 -5.44 -5.06
C SER A 150 16.78 -4.81 -4.83
N LEU A 151 17.85 -5.62 -4.79
CA LEU A 151 19.22 -5.15 -4.64
C LEU A 151 19.74 -4.36 -5.85
N GLN A 152 19.24 -4.62 -7.06
CA GLN A 152 19.55 -3.81 -8.23
C GLN A 152 19.00 -2.39 -8.11
N LEU A 153 17.81 -2.23 -7.49
CA LEU A 153 17.22 -0.91 -7.24
C LEU A 153 17.86 -0.23 -6.03
N ASN A 154 18.16 -0.99 -4.99
CA ASN A 154 18.77 -0.49 -3.75
C ASN A 154 19.85 -1.47 -3.25
N PRO A 155 21.11 -1.27 -3.62
CA PRO A 155 22.23 -2.11 -3.19
C PRO A 155 22.44 -2.11 -1.66
N GLN A 156 21.88 -1.15 -0.93
CA GLN A 156 21.98 -1.05 0.53
C GLN A 156 20.80 -1.74 1.24
N ASN A 157 19.92 -2.42 0.53
CA ASN A 157 18.82 -3.18 1.13
C ASN A 157 19.38 -4.43 1.85
N TRP A 158 19.74 -4.24 3.12
CA TRP A 158 20.34 -5.29 3.94
C TRP A 158 19.41 -6.49 4.16
N GLU A 159 18.08 -6.29 4.19
CA GLU A 159 17.11 -7.37 4.34
C GLU A 159 17.14 -8.32 3.14
N ALA A 160 17.15 -7.78 1.93
CA ALA A 160 17.27 -8.57 0.71
C ALA A 160 18.63 -9.28 0.63
N PHE A 161 19.72 -8.62 1.04
CA PHE A 161 21.06 -9.20 1.06
C PHE A 161 21.14 -10.39 2.02
N ASP A 162 20.67 -10.25 3.25
CA ASP A 162 20.70 -11.32 4.26
C ASP A 162 19.79 -12.49 3.88
N ALA A 163 18.62 -12.22 3.29
CA ALA A 163 17.73 -13.26 2.79
C ALA A 163 18.41 -14.09 1.69
N LEU A 164 19.03 -13.45 0.70
CA LEU A 164 19.76 -14.13 -0.37
C LEU A 164 20.93 -14.96 0.17
N ARG A 165 21.74 -14.39 1.08
CA ARG A 165 22.83 -15.10 1.72
C ARG A 165 22.35 -16.37 2.42
N SER A 166 21.26 -16.26 3.17
CA SER A 166 20.64 -17.40 3.88
C SER A 166 20.13 -18.47 2.92
N LEU A 167 19.49 -18.09 1.81
CA LEU A 167 18.98 -19.04 0.81
C LEU A 167 20.12 -19.78 0.12
N ARG A 168 21.20 -19.09 -0.26
CA ARG A 168 22.38 -19.68 -0.90
C ARG A 168 23.09 -20.68 0.03
N ALA A 169 23.31 -20.31 1.29
CA ALA A 169 23.91 -21.21 2.28
C ALA A 169 23.10 -22.49 2.49
N LYS A 170 21.75 -22.38 2.51
CA LYS A 170 20.88 -23.56 2.61
C LYS A 170 20.97 -24.46 1.38
N ALA A 171 21.05 -23.89 0.18
CA ALA A 171 21.21 -24.64 -1.06
C ALA A 171 22.54 -25.40 -1.13
N GLU A 172 23.65 -24.76 -0.73
CA GLU A 172 24.99 -25.37 -0.65
C GLU A 172 25.03 -26.50 0.39
N GLY A 173 24.45 -26.27 1.58
CA GLY A 173 24.35 -27.29 2.62
C GLY A 173 23.55 -28.52 2.18
N ALA A 174 22.48 -28.33 1.43
CA ALA A 174 21.68 -29.42 0.88
C ALA A 174 22.40 -30.17 -0.25
N ALA A 175 23.22 -29.50 -1.05
CA ALA A 175 24.03 -30.12 -2.10
C ALA A 175 25.13 -31.03 -1.52
N ASN A 176 25.76 -30.60 -0.42
CA ASN A 176 26.82 -31.37 0.26
C ASN A 176 26.31 -32.55 1.08
N GLN A 177 25.01 -32.70 1.29
CA GLN A 177 24.39 -33.82 2.02
C GLN A 177 23.81 -34.90 1.09
N ARG A 178 23.94 -34.74 -0.22
CA ARG A 178 23.58 -35.82 -1.17
C ARG A 178 24.72 -36.81 -1.27
N PRO A 179 24.48 -38.12 -0.95
CA PRO A 179 25.50 -39.18 -0.99
C PRO A 179 25.99 -39.46 -2.42
#